data_dfcf33065705c6e10c424d653ca47759
#
_entry.id   dfcf33065705c6e10c424d653ca47759
#
_cell.length_a   1.000
_cell.length_b   1.000
_cell.length_c   1.000
_cell.angle_alpha   90.00
_cell.angle_beta   90.00
_cell.angle_gamma   90.00
#
_symmetry.space_group_name_H-M   'P 1'
#
loop_
_entity.id
_entity.type
_entity.pdbx_description
1 polymer ?
#
loop_
_entity_poly.entity_id
_entity_poly.type
_entity_poly.pdbx_seq_one_letter_code
_entity_poly.pdbx_strand_id
1 'polypeptide(L)'
;MMSWKIEVKPTAEKYYLKLDKNIRTRMIKALRELENTDDPLLHPNVRALTGKLRGDFRLRAGKWRVLFAPHIEKKILYVFAIVPRGDAY
;
A
#
# COMPACT_ATOMS: atom_id res chain seq x y z
N MET A 1 -9.28 20.42 -2.89
CA MET A 1 -8.36 19.45 -3.51
C MET A 1 -8.80 18.04 -3.22
N MET A 2 -8.79 17.24 -4.23
CA MET A 2 -9.19 15.84 -4.07
C MET A 2 -8.00 15.02 -3.59
N SER A 3 -8.13 14.45 -2.42
CA SER A 3 -7.12 13.53 -1.91
C SER A 3 -7.43 12.11 -2.36
N TRP A 4 -6.41 11.27 -2.34
CA TRP A 4 -6.56 9.86 -2.64
C TRP A 4 -7.17 9.13 -1.46
N LYS A 5 -7.89 8.05 -1.75
CA LYS A 5 -8.42 7.15 -0.73
C LYS A 5 -7.74 5.80 -0.83
N ILE A 6 -7.62 5.13 0.30
CA ILE A 6 -7.10 3.77 0.33
C ILE A 6 -8.24 2.82 0.69
N GLU A 7 -8.40 1.79 -0.12
CA GLU A 7 -9.32 0.69 0.19
C GLU A 7 -8.51 -0.58 0.32
N VAL A 8 -8.75 -1.31 1.40
CA VAL A 8 -8.05 -2.56 1.66
C VAL A 8 -8.97 -3.70 1.25
N LYS A 9 -8.50 -4.53 0.32
CA LYS A 9 -9.25 -5.70 -0.13
C LYS A 9 -9.34 -6.74 0.99
N PRO A 10 -10.40 -7.55 1.03
CA PRO A 10 -10.58 -8.55 2.11
C PRO A 10 -9.39 -9.48 2.31
N THR A 11 -8.73 -9.88 1.21
CA THR A 11 -7.55 -10.74 1.31
C THR A 11 -6.39 -10.05 2.04
N ALA A 12 -6.17 -8.78 1.75
CA ALA A 12 -5.13 -8.00 2.42
C ALA A 12 -5.51 -7.74 3.88
N GLU A 13 -6.79 -7.48 4.15
CA GLU A 13 -7.27 -7.24 5.51
C GLU A 13 -7.00 -8.44 6.41
N LYS A 14 -7.17 -9.66 5.89
CA LYS A 14 -6.87 -10.87 6.66
C LYS A 14 -5.42 -10.90 7.12
N TYR A 15 -4.49 -10.56 6.23
CA TYR A 15 -3.07 -10.51 6.59
C TYR A 15 -2.80 -9.40 7.58
N TYR A 16 -3.40 -8.24 7.39
CA TYR A 16 -3.26 -7.12 8.29
C TYR A 16 -3.67 -7.47 9.72
N LEU A 17 -4.80 -8.15 9.89
CA LEU A 17 -5.33 -8.51 11.20
C LEU A 17 -4.46 -9.52 11.95
N LYS A 18 -3.59 -10.25 11.24
CA LYS A 18 -2.66 -11.20 11.84
C LYS A 18 -1.36 -10.56 12.30
N LEU A 19 -1.13 -9.31 11.96
CA LEU A 19 0.10 -8.63 12.33
C LEU A 19 0.07 -8.18 13.78
N ASP A 20 1.25 -8.05 14.39
CA ASP A 20 1.37 -7.49 15.72
C ASP A 20 0.79 -6.09 15.77
N LYS A 21 0.26 -5.73 16.93
CA LYS A 21 -0.32 -4.41 17.14
C LYS A 21 0.63 -3.28 16.75
N ASN A 22 1.90 -3.40 17.11
CA ASN A 22 2.89 -2.37 16.80
C ASN A 22 3.09 -2.23 15.28
N ILE A 23 3.12 -3.36 14.58
CA ILE A 23 3.28 -3.37 13.13
C ILE A 23 2.04 -2.78 12.47
N ARG A 24 0.85 -3.13 12.94
CA ARG A 24 -0.40 -2.57 12.42
C ARG A 24 -0.43 -1.05 12.58
N THR A 25 -0.01 -0.56 13.74
CA THR A 25 0.02 0.88 14.01
C THR A 25 0.93 1.60 13.03
N ARG A 26 2.13 1.05 12.80
CA ARG A 26 3.07 1.62 11.85
C ARG A 26 2.54 1.59 10.42
N MET A 27 1.86 0.51 10.06
CA MET A 27 1.30 0.35 8.73
C MET A 27 0.17 1.35 8.48
N ILE A 28 -0.73 1.51 9.45
CA ILE A 28 -1.80 2.50 9.36
C ILE A 28 -1.22 3.91 9.20
N LYS A 29 -0.18 4.23 9.96
CA LYS A 29 0.47 5.52 9.85
C LYS A 29 1.04 5.75 8.44
N ALA A 30 1.69 4.74 7.88
CA ALA A 30 2.24 4.82 6.55
C ALA A 30 1.15 5.01 5.49
N LEU A 31 0.02 4.30 5.63
CA LEU A 31 -1.09 4.41 4.71
C LEU A 31 -1.76 5.79 4.80
N ARG A 32 -1.93 6.32 6.01
CA ARG A 32 -2.50 7.66 6.18
C ARG A 32 -1.61 8.73 5.60
N GLU A 33 -0.31 8.58 5.75
CA GLU A 33 0.64 9.49 5.15
C GLU A 33 0.51 9.48 3.63
N LEU A 34 0.31 8.30 3.07
CA LEU A 34 0.11 8.15 1.64
C LEU A 34 -1.19 8.82 1.17
N GLU A 35 -2.26 8.70 1.95
CA GLU A 35 -3.54 9.36 1.64
C GLU A 35 -3.43 10.88 1.63
N ASN A 36 -2.56 11.43 2.46
CA ASN A 36 -2.40 12.88 2.60
C ASN A 36 -1.39 13.47 1.61
N THR A 37 -0.83 12.64 0.75
CA THR A 37 0.12 13.08 -0.26
C THR A 37 -0.62 13.46 -1.54
N ASP A 38 -0.21 14.55 -2.18
CA ASP A 38 -0.84 15.01 -3.43
C ASP A 38 -0.76 13.95 -4.53
N ASP A 39 0.41 13.32 -4.66
CA ASP A 39 0.59 12.24 -5.62
C ASP A 39 1.27 11.06 -4.92
N PRO A 40 0.48 10.10 -4.44
CA PRO A 40 1.03 8.96 -3.71
C PRO A 40 1.97 8.09 -4.54
N LEU A 41 1.84 8.10 -5.87
CA LEU A 41 2.72 7.30 -6.72
C LEU A 41 4.13 7.89 -6.79
N LEU A 42 4.30 9.14 -6.38
CA LEU A 42 5.61 9.81 -6.32
C LEU A 42 6.21 9.79 -4.92
N HIS A 43 5.51 9.19 -3.95
CA HIS A 43 6.01 9.12 -2.58
C HIS A 43 7.34 8.36 -2.54
N PRO A 44 8.34 8.83 -1.72
CA PRO A 44 9.66 8.20 -1.66
C PRO A 44 9.65 6.70 -1.36
N ASN A 45 8.66 6.23 -0.60
CA ASN A 45 8.56 4.82 -0.21
C ASN A 45 7.71 4.00 -1.16
N VAL A 46 7.28 4.58 -2.28
CA VAL A 46 6.46 3.89 -3.28
C VAL A 46 7.30 3.59 -4.51
N ARG A 47 7.21 2.36 -4.99
CA ARG A 47 7.90 1.91 -6.21
C ARG A 47 6.96 1.12 -7.09
N ALA A 48 7.12 1.29 -8.40
CA ALA A 48 6.37 0.51 -9.37
C ALA A 48 6.82 -0.95 -9.35
N LEU A 49 5.87 -1.85 -9.49
CA LEU A 49 6.17 -3.28 -9.63
C LEU A 49 6.43 -3.61 -11.09
N THR A 50 7.15 -4.71 -11.31
CA THR A 50 7.51 -5.17 -12.65
C THR A 50 6.99 -6.58 -12.89
N GLY A 51 7.13 -7.08 -14.11
CA GLY A 51 6.71 -8.43 -14.44
C GLY A 51 5.20 -8.57 -14.46
N LYS A 52 4.70 -9.62 -13.82
CA LYS A 52 3.27 -9.94 -13.81
C LYS A 52 2.41 -8.90 -13.11
N LEU A 53 3.01 -8.13 -12.20
CA LEU A 53 2.30 -7.08 -11.45
C LEU A 53 2.55 -5.70 -12.03
N ARG A 54 2.99 -5.62 -13.25
CA ARG A 54 3.21 -4.36 -13.93
C ARG A 54 1.93 -3.52 -13.93
N GLY A 55 2.05 -2.26 -13.53
CA GLY A 55 0.90 -1.38 -13.36
C GLY A 55 0.48 -1.21 -11.92
N ASP A 56 0.95 -2.09 -11.05
CA ASP A 56 0.73 -1.99 -9.61
C ASP A 56 1.96 -1.45 -8.92
N PHE A 57 1.83 -1.12 -7.65
CA PHE A 57 2.88 -0.46 -6.87
C PHE A 57 3.02 -1.10 -5.50
N ARG A 58 4.15 -0.83 -4.86
CA ARG A 58 4.36 -1.23 -3.47
C ARG A 58 4.72 -0.03 -2.61
N LEU A 59 4.23 -0.03 -1.39
CA LEU A 59 4.62 0.91 -0.35
C LEU A 59 5.51 0.17 0.64
N ARG A 60 6.68 0.74 0.93
CA ARG A 60 7.55 0.21 1.96
C ARG A 60 7.07 0.70 3.33
N ALA A 61 6.74 -0.22 4.21
CA ALA A 61 6.32 0.06 5.58
C ALA A 61 7.17 -0.79 6.52
N GLY A 62 8.36 -0.30 6.84
CA GLY A 62 9.33 -1.04 7.64
C GLY A 62 9.78 -2.31 6.93
N LYS A 63 9.63 -3.44 7.62
CA LYS A 63 9.98 -4.75 7.05
C LYS A 63 8.87 -5.35 6.19
N TRP A 64 7.81 -4.59 5.98
CA TRP A 64 6.64 -5.04 5.23
C TRP A 64 6.50 -4.27 3.94
N ARG A 65 5.81 -4.89 2.99
CA ARG A 65 5.47 -4.25 1.71
C ARG A 65 3.97 -4.34 1.52
N VAL A 66 3.37 -3.19 1.23
CA VAL A 66 1.94 -3.11 0.95
C VAL A 66 1.79 -2.97 -0.56
N LEU A 67 1.15 -3.96 -1.18
CA LEU A 67 0.96 -3.96 -2.63
C LEU A 67 -0.40 -3.38 -2.96
N PHE A 68 -0.44 -2.46 -3.90
CA PHE A 68 -1.69 -1.81 -4.26
C PHE A 68 -1.80 -1.54 -5.74
N ALA A 69 -3.05 -1.50 -6.20
CA ALA A 69 -3.42 -1.18 -7.57
C ALA A 69 -4.05 0.21 -7.58
N PRO A 70 -3.46 1.21 -8.24
CA PRO A 70 -4.05 2.54 -8.31
C PRO A 70 -5.16 2.60 -9.33
N HIS A 71 -6.24 3.28 -8.97
CA HIS A 71 -7.29 3.63 -9.90
C HIS A 71 -7.26 5.14 -10.07
N ILE A 72 -6.64 5.59 -11.15
CA ILE A 72 -6.30 7.00 -11.34
C ILE A 72 -7.53 7.91 -11.38
N GLU A 73 -8.54 7.52 -12.13
CA GLU A 73 -9.74 8.35 -12.30
C GLU A 73 -10.48 8.55 -10.98
N LYS A 74 -10.60 7.50 -10.18
CA LYS A 74 -11.30 7.57 -8.90
C LYS A 74 -10.40 8.03 -7.76
N LYS A 75 -9.09 8.09 -8.00
CA LYS A 75 -8.09 8.39 -6.96
C LYS A 75 -8.21 7.46 -5.77
N ILE A 76 -8.27 6.16 -6.06
CA ILE A 76 -8.33 5.11 -5.06
C ILE A 76 -7.12 4.20 -5.22
N LEU A 77 -6.50 3.85 -4.10
CA LEU A 77 -5.44 2.85 -4.06
C LEU A 77 -6.03 1.59 -3.44
N TYR A 78 -6.14 0.52 -4.23
CA TYR A 78 -6.68 -0.75 -3.75
C TYR A 78 -5.56 -1.63 -3.23
N VAL A 79 -5.46 -1.77 -1.92
CA VAL A 79 -4.47 -2.64 -1.30
C VAL A 79 -4.94 -4.09 -1.44
N PHE A 80 -4.16 -4.91 -2.13
CA PHE A 80 -4.54 -6.29 -2.38
C PHE A 80 -3.64 -7.31 -1.69
N ALA A 81 -2.48 -6.90 -1.18
CA ALA A 81 -1.58 -7.81 -0.48
C ALA A 81 -0.68 -7.06 0.49
N ILE A 82 -0.33 -7.75 1.56
CA ILE A 82 0.64 -7.27 2.53
C ILE A 82 1.63 -8.42 2.69
N VAL A 83 2.89 -8.19 2.34
CA VAL A 83 3.91 -9.25 2.33
C VAL A 83 5.15 -8.78 3.06
N PRO A 84 5.90 -9.73 3.67
CA PRO A 84 7.16 -9.36 4.30
C PRO A 84 8.21 -9.02 3.24
N ARG A 85 9.19 -8.24 3.67
CA ARG A 85 10.34 -7.93 2.84
C ARG A 85 11.01 -9.24 2.40
N GLY A 86 11.38 -9.30 1.14
CA GLY A 86 12.00 -10.51 0.60
C GLY A 86 11.02 -11.37 -0.20
N ASP A 87 9.73 -11.33 0.13
CA ASP A 87 8.68 -11.99 -0.66
C ASP A 87 8.11 -11.02 -1.68
N ALA A 88 8.48 -9.75 -1.59
CA ALA A 88 8.04 -8.74 -2.53
C ALA A 88 8.85 -8.85 -3.84
N TYR A 89 8.26 -8.48 -4.89
CA TYR A 89 8.72 -8.59 -6.27
C TYR A 89 9.72 -7.54 -6.69
#